data_ceadc4654edb5996471f2f45046b8e50
#
_entry.id   ceadc4654edb5996471f2f45046b8e50
#
_cell.length_a   1.000
_cell.length_b   1.000
_cell.length_c   1.000
_cell.angle_alpha   90.00
_cell.angle_beta   90.00
_cell.angle_gamma   90.00
#
_symmetry.space_group_name_H-M   'P 1'
#
loop_
_entity.id
_entity.type
_entity.pdbx_description
1 polymer ?
#
loop_
_entity_poly.entity_id
_entity_poly.type
_entity_poly.pdbx_seq_one_letter_code
_entity_poly.pdbx_strand_id
1 'polypeptide(L)'
;MEQRLAQADQDQQEHHEDEIFEYHLARLDLKDSQYIVPIKFQNRTFAPRPFTTLLTIVLIALLVSLGRWQLHRAAEKQVLFDAFAAGSDATQKIDLASAKVPRYSHVEADGHYDETRQILIDNMVNAERAGYFVVTPFALQAGGWVLVNRGWVPLGKSRAERPAIPVAANPRRIRGRADNLPSPGIRMGTPAALAAPFPVVADFPTHAAVAQLLGEARWTPAADLILLDPEEPDGFVRNWTAPGFPPMRHIGYAVQWFGLALALSVIYIVTNFHRTGADPHE
;
A
#
# COMPACT_ATOMS: atom_id res chain seq x y z
N MET A 1 6.88 36.00 -86.00
CA MET A 1 5.50 35.77 -85.67
C MET A 1 5.34 34.40 -85.00
N GLU A 2 6.03 33.43 -85.53
CA GLU A 2 5.99 32.04 -84.96
C GLU A 2 6.56 31.88 -83.54
N GLN A 3 7.62 32.61 -83.15
CA GLN A 3 8.18 32.54 -81.81
C GLN A 3 7.24 33.06 -80.67
N ARG A 4 6.34 34.01 -80.99
CA ARG A 4 5.36 34.48 -80.01
C ARG A 4 4.17 33.54 -79.83
N LEU A 5 3.85 32.74 -80.84
CA LEU A 5 2.81 31.73 -80.75
C LEU A 5 3.28 30.51 -79.94
N ALA A 6 4.58 30.11 -80.14
CA ALA A 6 5.17 29.02 -79.34
C ALA A 6 5.30 29.39 -77.84
N GLN A 7 5.61 30.64 -77.54
CA GLN A 7 5.70 31.15 -76.16
C GLN A 7 4.34 31.15 -75.49
N ALA A 8 3.29 31.60 -76.20
CA ALA A 8 1.92 31.62 -75.69
C ALA A 8 1.33 30.24 -75.43
N ASP A 9 1.75 29.25 -76.22
CA ASP A 9 1.34 27.85 -76.06
C ASP A 9 2.05 27.20 -74.89
N GLN A 10 3.31 27.57 -74.66
CA GLN A 10 4.07 27.10 -73.47
C GLN A 10 3.54 27.68 -72.18
N ASP A 11 3.21 28.99 -72.16
CA ASP A 11 2.62 29.67 -70.99
C ASP A 11 1.22 29.10 -70.63
N GLN A 12 0.44 28.70 -71.65
CA GLN A 12 -0.86 28.05 -71.44
C GLN A 12 -0.69 26.62 -70.89
N GLN A 13 0.35 25.89 -71.32
CA GLN A 13 0.61 24.55 -70.82
C GLN A 13 1.09 24.56 -69.38
N GLU A 14 1.99 25.48 -69.02
CA GLU A 14 2.45 25.63 -67.64
C GLU A 14 1.29 26.05 -66.69
N HIS A 15 0.45 26.96 -67.18
CA HIS A 15 -0.72 27.38 -66.38
C HIS A 15 -1.73 26.22 -66.18
N HIS A 16 -1.86 25.35 -67.13
CA HIS A 16 -2.76 24.19 -67.05
C HIS A 16 -2.17 23.08 -66.16
N GLU A 17 -0.85 22.88 -66.16
CA GLU A 17 -0.20 21.95 -65.23
C GLU A 17 -0.23 22.45 -63.79
N ASP A 18 -0.07 23.75 -63.56
CA ASP A 18 -0.20 24.36 -62.23
C ASP A 18 -1.64 24.28 -61.71
N GLU A 19 -2.68 24.49 -62.54
CA GLU A 19 -4.06 24.28 -62.13
C GLU A 19 -4.38 22.82 -61.81
N ILE A 20 -3.81 21.86 -62.55
CA ILE A 20 -3.98 20.43 -62.27
C ILE A 20 -3.27 20.05 -60.98
N PHE A 21 -2.07 20.60 -60.73
CA PHE A 21 -1.30 20.38 -59.54
C PHE A 21 -1.98 20.98 -58.29
N GLU A 22 -2.49 22.20 -58.38
CA GLU A 22 -3.29 22.84 -57.32
C GLU A 22 -4.58 22.09 -57.09
N TYR A 23 -5.25 21.56 -58.16
CA TYR A 23 -6.44 20.74 -58.04
C TYR A 23 -6.18 19.37 -57.35
N HIS A 24 -5.00 18.79 -57.64
CA HIS A 24 -4.57 17.55 -56.95
C HIS A 24 -4.12 17.83 -55.51
N LEU A 25 -3.47 18.95 -55.21
CA LEU A 25 -3.15 19.38 -53.86
C LEU A 25 -4.39 19.72 -53.03
N ALA A 26 -5.38 20.41 -53.66
CA ALA A 26 -6.66 20.69 -53.02
C ALA A 26 -7.53 19.43 -52.77
N ARG A 27 -7.29 18.36 -53.52
CA ARG A 27 -7.95 17.05 -53.35
C ARG A 27 -7.26 16.15 -52.31
N LEU A 28 -6.03 16.48 -51.93
CA LEU A 28 -5.41 15.98 -50.71
C LEU A 28 -5.93 16.83 -49.55
N ASP A 29 -7.25 16.67 -49.29
CA ASP A 29 -7.98 17.36 -48.25
C ASP A 29 -7.31 16.96 -46.90
N LEU A 30 -6.46 17.86 -46.41
CA LEU A 30 -5.79 17.74 -45.11
C LEU A 30 -6.79 17.67 -43.92
N LYS A 31 -8.08 17.77 -44.21
CA LYS A 31 -9.14 17.49 -43.25
C LYS A 31 -9.27 16.03 -42.87
N ASP A 32 -8.86 15.08 -43.73
CA ASP A 32 -8.91 13.63 -43.42
C ASP A 32 -7.73 13.15 -42.57
N SER A 33 -6.69 13.97 -42.37
CA SER A 33 -5.55 13.69 -41.51
C SER A 33 -5.90 13.66 -40.00
N GLN A 34 -7.11 14.00 -39.63
CA GLN A 34 -7.55 14.01 -38.23
C GLN A 34 -8.02 12.64 -37.69
N TYR A 35 -8.13 11.64 -38.55
CA TYR A 35 -8.65 10.32 -38.18
C TYR A 35 -7.65 9.20 -38.56
N ILE A 36 -7.54 8.21 -37.72
CA ILE A 36 -6.96 6.92 -38.09
C ILE A 36 -7.98 6.23 -39.00
N VAL A 37 -7.54 5.58 -40.08
CA VAL A 37 -8.39 4.99 -41.15
C VAL A 37 -9.79 4.58 -40.65
N PRO A 38 -10.88 5.19 -41.18
CA PRO A 38 -12.23 4.92 -40.69
C PRO A 38 -12.69 3.52 -41.13
N ILE A 39 -13.21 2.74 -40.17
CA ILE A 39 -13.77 1.41 -40.42
C ILE A 39 -15.30 1.53 -40.52
N LYS A 40 -15.88 1.19 -41.68
CA LYS A 40 -17.34 1.20 -41.91
C LYS A 40 -17.96 -0.11 -41.42
N PHE A 41 -19.00 -0.04 -40.59
CA PHE A 41 -19.77 -1.18 -40.13
C PHE A 41 -21.27 -0.84 -40.29
N GLN A 42 -21.91 -1.43 -41.29
CA GLN A 42 -23.30 -1.11 -41.69
C GLN A 42 -23.53 0.40 -41.84
N ASN A 43 -24.47 1.01 -41.08
CA ASN A 43 -24.81 2.43 -41.11
C ASN A 43 -23.97 3.28 -40.12
N ARG A 44 -22.83 2.78 -39.66
CA ARG A 44 -21.96 3.48 -38.71
C ARG A 44 -20.51 3.44 -39.18
N THR A 45 -19.79 4.52 -38.93
CA THR A 45 -18.36 4.65 -39.21
C THR A 45 -17.62 4.84 -37.90
N PHE A 46 -16.63 4.02 -37.65
CA PHE A 46 -15.69 4.19 -36.55
C PHE A 46 -14.55 5.07 -37.04
N ALA A 47 -14.45 6.30 -36.52
CA ALA A 47 -13.47 7.29 -36.93
C ALA A 47 -12.67 7.82 -35.73
N PRO A 48 -11.68 7.06 -35.24
CA PRO A 48 -10.88 7.41 -34.08
C PRO A 48 -9.87 8.53 -34.42
N ARG A 49 -9.78 9.53 -33.55
CA ARG A 49 -8.79 10.61 -33.67
C ARG A 49 -7.47 10.17 -33.03
N PRO A 50 -6.29 10.38 -33.67
CA PRO A 50 -5.01 9.84 -33.18
C PRO A 50 -4.66 10.32 -31.77
N PHE A 51 -4.85 11.59 -31.46
CA PHE A 51 -4.55 12.14 -30.12
C PHE A 51 -5.42 11.51 -29.03
N THR A 52 -6.74 11.47 -29.21
CA THR A 52 -7.66 10.87 -28.22
C THR A 52 -7.43 9.37 -28.09
N THR A 53 -7.08 8.68 -29.18
CA THR A 53 -6.75 7.26 -29.17
C THR A 53 -5.51 6.99 -28.33
N LEU A 54 -4.41 7.74 -28.58
CA LEU A 54 -3.17 7.60 -27.82
C LEU A 54 -3.42 7.88 -26.33
N LEU A 55 -4.12 8.98 -26.03
CA LEU A 55 -4.46 9.34 -24.64
C LEU A 55 -5.26 8.23 -23.96
N THR A 56 -6.26 7.68 -24.65
CA THR A 56 -7.10 6.60 -24.11
C THR A 56 -6.27 5.33 -23.84
N ILE A 57 -5.39 4.95 -24.77
CA ILE A 57 -4.51 3.79 -24.59
C ILE A 57 -3.61 3.99 -23.36
N VAL A 58 -2.99 5.16 -23.22
CA VAL A 58 -2.12 5.48 -22.06
C VAL A 58 -2.91 5.40 -20.75
N LEU A 59 -4.13 5.98 -20.72
CA LEU A 59 -4.97 5.93 -19.52
C LEU A 59 -5.43 4.51 -19.20
N ILE A 60 -5.83 3.71 -20.17
CA ILE A 60 -6.20 2.31 -19.96
C ILE A 60 -4.99 1.53 -19.42
N ALA A 61 -3.81 1.70 -20.01
CA ALA A 61 -2.59 1.05 -19.54
C ALA A 61 -2.26 1.43 -18.10
N LEU A 62 -2.43 2.71 -17.72
CA LEU A 62 -2.26 3.17 -16.34
C LEU A 62 -3.27 2.51 -15.39
N LEU A 63 -4.56 2.52 -15.73
CA LEU A 63 -5.63 1.94 -14.90
C LEU A 63 -5.43 0.43 -14.71
N VAL A 64 -5.06 -0.28 -15.78
CA VAL A 64 -4.75 -1.73 -15.71
C VAL A 64 -3.51 -1.97 -14.84
N SER A 65 -2.48 -1.14 -14.95
CA SER A 65 -1.27 -1.25 -14.14
C SER A 65 -1.57 -1.04 -12.65
N LEU A 66 -2.40 -0.06 -12.30
CA LEU A 66 -2.86 0.17 -10.93
C LEU A 66 -3.70 -1.00 -10.41
N GLY A 67 -4.58 -1.57 -11.22
CA GLY A 67 -5.35 -2.77 -10.87
C GLY A 67 -4.44 -3.97 -10.56
N ARG A 68 -3.46 -4.23 -11.41
CA ARG A 68 -2.46 -5.28 -11.18
C ARG A 68 -1.62 -5.05 -9.93
N TRP A 69 -1.20 -3.80 -9.69
CA TRP A 69 -0.47 -3.44 -8.47
C TRP A 69 -1.30 -3.74 -7.22
N GLN A 70 -2.60 -3.41 -7.22
CA GLN A 70 -3.49 -3.71 -6.10
C GLN A 70 -3.65 -5.23 -5.87
N LEU A 71 -3.74 -6.04 -6.94
CA LEU A 71 -3.78 -7.50 -6.79
C LEU A 71 -2.48 -8.05 -6.19
N HIS A 72 -1.33 -7.51 -6.58
CA HIS A 72 -0.05 -7.89 -6.00
C HIS A 72 0.00 -7.55 -4.50
N ARG A 73 -0.46 -6.35 -4.13
CA ARG A 73 -0.56 -5.94 -2.71
C ARG A 73 -1.55 -6.82 -1.92
N ALA A 74 -2.65 -7.24 -2.54
CA ALA A 74 -3.58 -8.19 -1.91
C ALA A 74 -2.90 -9.52 -1.61
N ALA A 75 -2.12 -10.07 -2.55
CA ALA A 75 -1.39 -11.32 -2.36
C ALA A 75 -0.33 -11.21 -1.25
N GLU A 76 0.46 -10.12 -1.21
CA GLU A 76 1.43 -9.86 -0.13
C GLU A 76 0.74 -9.82 1.23
N LYS A 77 -0.41 -9.13 1.31
CA LYS A 77 -1.18 -9.03 2.55
C LYS A 77 -1.80 -10.37 2.94
N GLN A 78 -2.24 -11.18 1.97
CA GLN A 78 -2.79 -12.51 2.26
C GLN A 78 -1.77 -13.38 2.97
N VAL A 79 -0.53 -13.46 2.49
CA VAL A 79 0.55 -14.21 3.15
C VAL A 79 0.75 -13.77 4.60
N LEU A 80 0.71 -12.45 4.86
CA LEU A 80 0.87 -11.89 6.20
C LEU A 80 -0.31 -12.28 7.11
N PHE A 81 -1.54 -12.22 6.60
CA PHE A 81 -2.76 -12.55 7.33
C PHE A 81 -2.84 -14.06 7.61
N ASP A 82 -2.43 -14.90 6.64
CA ASP A 82 -2.39 -16.35 6.80
C ASP A 82 -1.33 -16.75 7.84
N ALA A 83 -0.14 -16.14 7.80
CA ALA A 83 0.88 -16.35 8.82
C ALA A 83 0.41 -15.93 10.21
N PHE A 84 -0.36 -14.84 10.32
CA PHE A 84 -0.94 -14.42 11.59
C PHE A 84 -2.05 -15.39 12.06
N ALA A 85 -2.89 -15.90 11.15
CA ALA A 85 -3.99 -16.81 11.46
C ALA A 85 -3.49 -18.21 11.82
N ALA A 86 -2.50 -18.74 11.08
CA ALA A 86 -1.96 -20.07 11.31
C ALA A 86 -1.21 -20.14 12.64
N GLY A 87 -0.49 -19.05 13.02
CA GLY A 87 0.51 -19.19 14.08
C GLY A 87 1.57 -20.25 13.70
N SER A 88 2.33 -20.73 14.66
CA SER A 88 3.01 -22.03 14.51
C SER A 88 2.17 -23.08 15.22
N ASP A 89 1.94 -24.22 14.60
CA ASP A 89 1.18 -25.33 15.21
C ASP A 89 1.84 -25.85 16.52
N ALA A 90 3.12 -25.54 16.72
CA ALA A 90 3.86 -25.88 17.92
C ALA A 90 4.36 -24.63 18.64
N THR A 91 4.05 -24.53 19.94
CA THR A 91 4.63 -23.54 20.85
C THR A 91 6.10 -23.78 21.04
N GLN A 92 6.94 -22.78 20.74
CA GLN A 92 8.39 -22.86 20.90
C GLN A 92 8.81 -22.21 22.21
N LYS A 93 9.53 -22.96 23.04
CA LYS A 93 10.16 -22.38 24.23
C LYS A 93 11.34 -21.51 23.81
N ILE A 94 11.35 -20.26 24.25
CA ILE A 94 12.43 -19.32 23.96
C ILE A 94 13.22 -18.95 25.20
N ASP A 95 14.53 -18.79 25.01
CA ASP A 95 15.51 -18.33 25.98
C ASP A 95 16.56 -17.43 25.32
N LEU A 96 17.62 -17.09 26.03
CA LEU A 96 18.70 -16.26 25.51
C LEU A 96 19.47 -16.89 24.34
N ALA A 97 19.55 -18.23 24.28
CA ALA A 97 20.29 -18.95 23.25
C ALA A 97 19.42 -19.30 22.02
N SER A 98 18.12 -19.09 22.11
CA SER A 98 17.20 -19.47 21.06
C SER A 98 17.44 -18.65 19.76
N ALA A 99 17.43 -19.33 18.61
CA ALA A 99 17.47 -18.67 17.32
C ALA A 99 16.20 -17.85 17.08
N LYS A 100 16.26 -16.87 16.16
CA LYS A 100 15.11 -16.07 15.77
C LYS A 100 13.99 -16.97 15.23
N VAL A 101 12.80 -16.84 15.82
CA VAL A 101 11.59 -17.53 15.37
C VAL A 101 10.85 -16.72 14.30
N PRO A 102 10.10 -17.38 13.42
CA PRO A 102 9.25 -16.65 12.48
C PRO A 102 8.27 -15.72 13.20
N ARG A 103 7.96 -14.60 12.59
CA ARG A 103 6.98 -13.65 13.12
C ARG A 103 5.61 -14.33 13.26
N TYR A 104 4.94 -14.07 14.37
CA TYR A 104 3.65 -14.65 14.80
C TYR A 104 3.70 -16.10 15.25
N SER A 105 4.87 -16.75 15.30
CA SER A 105 5.01 -18.06 15.95
C SER A 105 4.56 -18.01 17.40
N HIS A 106 3.87 -19.07 17.85
CA HIS A 106 3.58 -19.24 19.27
C HIS A 106 4.86 -19.54 20.04
N VAL A 107 5.08 -18.79 21.10
CA VAL A 107 6.25 -18.91 21.96
C VAL A 107 5.84 -18.97 23.43
N GLU A 108 6.66 -19.64 24.22
CA GLU A 108 6.58 -19.58 25.68
C GLU A 108 7.93 -19.22 26.28
N ALA A 109 7.91 -18.52 27.41
CA ALA A 109 9.10 -18.12 28.14
C ALA A 109 8.88 -18.27 29.67
N ASP A 110 9.90 -18.77 30.38
CA ASP A 110 9.93 -18.79 31.83
C ASP A 110 10.76 -17.61 32.35
N GLY A 111 10.27 -16.91 33.37
CA GLY A 111 10.97 -15.73 33.90
C GLY A 111 10.08 -14.90 34.82
N HIS A 112 10.35 -13.61 34.91
CA HIS A 112 9.54 -12.67 35.70
C HIS A 112 9.53 -11.28 35.04
N TYR A 113 8.48 -10.51 35.26
CA TYR A 113 8.35 -9.13 34.78
C TYR A 113 9.21 -8.18 35.60
N ASP A 114 9.73 -7.15 34.92
CA ASP A 114 10.24 -5.95 35.59
C ASP A 114 9.09 -4.96 35.80
N GLU A 115 8.57 -4.92 37.00
CA GLU A 115 7.43 -4.07 37.35
C GLU A 115 7.77 -2.56 37.36
N THR A 116 9.06 -2.23 37.41
CA THR A 116 9.53 -0.85 37.60
C THR A 116 9.84 -0.13 36.30
N ARG A 117 10.27 -0.84 35.22
CA ARG A 117 10.79 -0.27 33.98
C ARG A 117 9.86 -0.51 32.80
N GLN A 118 8.61 -0.11 32.91
CA GLN A 118 7.60 -0.33 31.87
C GLN A 118 7.59 0.83 30.85
N ILE A 119 7.14 0.52 29.62
CA ILE A 119 7.08 1.43 28.48
C ILE A 119 5.65 1.48 27.97
N LEU A 120 5.14 2.68 27.72
CA LEU A 120 3.85 2.95 27.09
C LEU A 120 4.09 3.39 25.64
N ILE A 121 3.74 2.54 24.68
CA ILE A 121 3.82 2.94 23.27
C ILE A 121 2.55 3.73 22.94
N ASP A 122 2.74 5.02 22.60
CA ASP A 122 1.64 5.96 22.32
C ASP A 122 1.04 5.78 20.93
N ASN A 123 -0.06 6.48 20.70
CA ASN A 123 -0.82 6.50 19.43
C ASN A 123 -1.39 5.13 19.01
N MET A 124 -1.63 4.25 19.96
CA MET A 124 -2.27 2.97 19.71
C MET A 124 -3.77 3.11 19.80
N VAL A 125 -4.48 2.78 18.71
CA VAL A 125 -5.94 2.89 18.63
C VAL A 125 -6.56 1.50 18.77
N ASN A 126 -7.56 1.39 19.67
CA ASN A 126 -8.41 0.21 19.80
C ASN A 126 -9.87 0.63 19.88
N ALA A 127 -10.75 0.06 19.05
CA ALA A 127 -12.16 0.42 18.94
C ALA A 127 -12.37 1.95 18.90
N GLU A 128 -11.67 2.65 17.98
CA GLU A 128 -11.69 4.09 17.73
C GLU A 128 -11.24 4.98 18.92
N ARG A 129 -10.70 4.38 19.97
CA ARG A 129 -10.20 5.09 21.15
C ARG A 129 -8.67 5.10 21.12
N ALA A 130 -8.07 6.27 21.35
CA ALA A 130 -6.63 6.42 21.52
C ALA A 130 -6.19 5.86 22.88
N GLY A 131 -4.98 5.30 22.91
CA GLY A 131 -4.41 4.73 24.12
C GLY A 131 -2.96 4.30 23.91
N TYR A 132 -2.51 3.41 24.77
CA TYR A 132 -1.14 2.92 24.81
C TYR A 132 -1.10 1.40 24.71
N PHE A 133 -0.08 0.85 24.05
CA PHE A 133 0.36 -0.51 24.34
C PHE A 133 1.29 -0.51 25.55
N VAL A 134 1.03 -1.42 26.47
CA VAL A 134 1.86 -1.61 27.68
C VAL A 134 2.92 -2.65 27.40
N VAL A 135 4.17 -2.19 27.25
CA VAL A 135 5.32 -3.06 27.02
C VAL A 135 6.13 -3.16 28.32
N THR A 136 6.27 -4.36 28.81
CA THR A 136 6.98 -4.68 30.05
C THR A 136 8.18 -5.57 29.76
N PRO A 137 9.39 -5.23 30.22
CA PRO A 137 10.54 -6.12 30.13
C PRO A 137 10.30 -7.39 30.94
N PHE A 138 10.71 -8.52 30.39
CA PHE A 138 10.60 -9.84 31.03
C PHE A 138 12.00 -10.46 31.12
N ALA A 139 12.47 -10.64 32.34
CA ALA A 139 13.74 -11.30 32.61
C ALA A 139 13.57 -12.79 32.47
N LEU A 140 14.32 -13.41 31.55
CA LEU A 140 14.28 -14.84 31.28
C LEU A 140 14.99 -15.61 32.38
N GLN A 141 14.46 -16.75 32.78
CA GLN A 141 15.03 -17.60 33.81
C GLN A 141 16.48 -18.06 33.47
N ALA A 142 16.74 -18.31 32.20
CA ALA A 142 18.05 -18.67 31.67
C ALA A 142 19.00 -17.48 31.50
N GLY A 143 18.60 -16.27 31.93
CA GLY A 143 19.29 -15.02 31.74
C GLY A 143 18.90 -14.31 30.45
N GLY A 144 19.10 -12.99 30.43
CA GLY A 144 18.69 -12.11 29.33
C GLY A 144 17.26 -11.64 29.44
N TRP A 145 16.81 -10.90 28.42
CA TRP A 145 15.56 -10.15 28.43
C TRP A 145 14.77 -10.34 27.15
N VAL A 146 13.45 -10.22 27.23
CA VAL A 146 12.53 -10.06 26.10
C VAL A 146 11.48 -9.01 26.46
N LEU A 147 10.96 -8.29 25.46
CA LEU A 147 9.84 -7.38 25.68
C LEU A 147 8.52 -8.14 25.57
N VAL A 148 7.57 -7.80 26.44
CA VAL A 148 6.21 -8.38 26.42
C VAL A 148 5.19 -7.26 26.30
N ASN A 149 4.40 -7.28 25.22
CA ASN A 149 3.24 -6.42 25.07
C ASN A 149 2.08 -7.07 25.80
N ARG A 150 1.68 -6.47 26.93
CA ARG A 150 0.63 -6.94 27.81
C ARG A 150 -0.77 -6.49 27.37
N GLY A 151 -0.87 -5.75 26.28
CA GLY A 151 -2.14 -5.28 25.74
C GLY A 151 -2.28 -3.77 25.73
N TRP A 152 -3.47 -3.34 25.38
CA TRP A 152 -3.84 -1.93 25.22
C TRP A 152 -4.60 -1.40 26.45
N VAL A 153 -4.26 -0.17 26.83
CA VAL A 153 -4.98 0.61 27.85
C VAL A 153 -5.42 1.95 27.25
N PRO A 154 -6.60 2.48 27.66
CA PRO A 154 -7.05 3.77 27.16
C PRO A 154 -6.18 4.92 27.64
N LEU A 155 -6.10 5.97 26.85
CA LEU A 155 -5.59 7.27 27.28
C LEU A 155 -6.48 7.79 28.42
N GLY A 156 -5.85 8.32 29.48
CA GLY A 156 -6.56 9.01 30.57
C GLY A 156 -7.23 10.31 30.09
N LYS A 157 -7.70 11.12 31.03
CA LYS A 157 -8.33 12.42 30.74
C LYS A 157 -7.34 13.39 30.03
N SER A 158 -6.05 13.21 30.25
CA SER A 158 -5.00 13.94 29.57
C SER A 158 -3.77 13.04 29.37
N ARG A 159 -2.84 13.45 28.45
CA ARG A 159 -1.56 12.77 28.26
C ARG A 159 -0.61 12.90 29.47
N ALA A 160 -0.89 13.81 30.41
CA ALA A 160 -0.12 13.94 31.65
C ALA A 160 -0.48 12.84 32.66
N GLU A 161 -1.72 12.31 32.60
CA GLU A 161 -2.16 11.23 33.46
C GLU A 161 -1.67 9.87 32.94
N ARG A 162 -0.84 9.19 33.74
CA ARG A 162 -0.36 7.86 33.39
C ARG A 162 -1.36 6.79 33.83
N PRO A 163 -1.70 5.82 32.99
CA PRO A 163 -2.56 4.71 33.38
C PRO A 163 -1.88 3.84 34.45
N ALA A 164 -2.68 3.26 35.36
CA ALA A 164 -2.20 2.24 36.27
C ALA A 164 -1.94 0.93 35.49
N ILE A 165 -0.71 0.44 35.54
CA ILE A 165 -0.26 -0.74 34.80
C ILE A 165 0.44 -1.76 35.75
N PRO A 166 -0.20 -2.18 36.84
CA PRO A 166 0.43 -3.07 37.80
C PRO A 166 0.77 -4.42 37.16
N VAL A 167 1.83 -5.04 37.69
CA VAL A 167 2.22 -6.42 37.39
C VAL A 167 3.04 -6.94 38.56
N ALA A 168 2.92 -8.22 38.87
CA ALA A 168 3.72 -8.84 39.91
C ALA A 168 5.02 -9.41 39.34
N ALA A 169 6.12 -9.19 40.05
CA ALA A 169 7.47 -9.69 39.69
C ALA A 169 7.72 -11.16 40.06
N ASN A 170 6.70 -11.91 40.41
CA ASN A 170 6.86 -13.35 40.75
C ASN A 170 7.23 -14.17 39.49
N PRO A 171 8.06 -15.26 39.70
CA PRO A 171 8.40 -16.18 38.63
C PRO A 171 7.13 -16.79 38.01
N ARG A 172 7.10 -16.84 36.68
CA ARG A 172 5.98 -17.38 35.90
C ARG A 172 6.41 -17.85 34.52
N ARG A 173 5.54 -18.63 33.92
CA ARG A 173 5.55 -18.90 32.49
C ARG A 173 4.57 -17.94 31.79
N ILE A 174 4.97 -17.42 30.67
CA ILE A 174 4.11 -16.64 29.76
C ILE A 174 4.04 -17.33 28.41
N ARG A 175 2.89 -17.17 27.74
CA ARG A 175 2.67 -17.58 26.35
C ARG A 175 2.22 -16.40 25.52
N GLY A 176 2.55 -16.44 24.24
CA GLY A 176 2.18 -15.39 23.33
C GLY A 176 2.72 -15.65 21.93
N ARG A 177 2.69 -14.61 21.11
CA ARG A 177 3.18 -14.66 19.73
C ARG A 177 4.40 -13.76 19.58
N ALA A 178 5.44 -14.28 18.92
CA ALA A 178 6.61 -13.50 18.57
C ALA A 178 6.23 -12.40 17.58
N ASP A 179 6.63 -11.16 17.82
CA ASP A 179 6.40 -10.03 16.95
C ASP A 179 7.58 -9.06 16.98
N ASN A 180 7.50 -8.02 16.19
CA ASN A 180 8.41 -6.88 16.23
C ASN A 180 7.75 -5.71 16.96
N LEU A 181 8.54 -4.78 17.46
CA LEU A 181 8.01 -3.51 17.97
C LEU A 181 7.24 -2.77 16.85
N PRO A 182 6.12 -2.11 17.19
CA PRO A 182 5.38 -1.29 16.23
C PRO A 182 6.30 -0.25 15.57
N SER A 183 6.18 -0.12 14.26
CA SER A 183 6.94 0.89 13.51
C SER A 183 6.02 1.71 12.61
N PRO A 184 6.27 3.02 12.42
CA PRO A 184 5.51 3.82 11.47
C PRO A 184 5.84 3.40 10.04
N GLY A 185 4.89 3.54 9.11
CA GLY A 185 5.13 3.28 7.69
C GLY A 185 6.19 4.21 7.08
N ILE A 186 6.18 5.48 7.49
CA ILE A 186 7.18 6.50 7.13
C ILE A 186 7.64 7.16 8.42
N ARG A 187 8.96 7.17 8.65
CA ARG A 187 9.57 7.86 9.78
C ARG A 187 10.12 9.19 9.30
N MET A 188 9.58 10.29 9.84
CA MET A 188 10.11 11.63 9.58
C MET A 188 10.88 12.11 10.82
N GLY A 189 12.15 12.48 10.63
CA GLY A 189 13.03 12.95 11.69
C GLY A 189 13.69 11.84 12.51
N THR A 190 14.51 12.27 13.47
CA THR A 190 15.20 11.38 14.41
C THR A 190 14.25 11.05 15.57
N PRO A 191 14.13 9.76 15.99
CA PRO A 191 13.36 9.41 17.17
C PRO A 191 13.85 10.17 18.40
N ALA A 192 12.92 10.62 19.23
CA ALA A 192 13.29 11.23 20.51
C ALA A 192 14.02 10.20 21.38
N ALA A 193 15.06 10.65 22.08
CA ALA A 193 15.75 9.81 23.05
C ALA A 193 14.77 9.42 24.17
N LEU A 194 14.76 8.14 24.51
CA LEU A 194 13.95 7.65 25.63
C LEU A 194 14.66 7.97 26.94
N ALA A 195 13.95 8.48 27.93
CA ALA A 195 14.50 8.82 29.24
C ALA A 195 13.48 8.60 30.35
N ALA A 196 13.98 8.21 31.54
CA ALA A 196 13.17 8.15 32.77
C ALA A 196 12.50 9.50 33.09
N PRO A 197 11.47 9.57 33.91
CA PRO A 197 10.99 8.50 34.80
C PRO A 197 10.08 7.48 34.09
N PHE A 198 10.04 6.27 34.65
CA PHE A 198 9.10 5.23 34.25
C PHE A 198 7.71 5.43 34.85
N PRO A 199 6.62 4.95 34.16
CA PRO A 199 6.63 4.37 32.82
C PRO A 199 6.99 5.43 31.76
N VAL A 200 7.92 5.09 30.86
CA VAL A 200 8.32 5.95 29.75
C VAL A 200 7.27 5.88 28.65
N VAL A 201 6.86 7.03 28.11
CA VAL A 201 6.02 7.10 26.92
C VAL A 201 6.87 7.27 25.67
N ALA A 202 6.64 6.46 24.67
CA ALA A 202 7.42 6.42 23.44
C ALA A 202 6.53 6.28 22.19
N ASP A 203 6.85 7.07 21.18
CA ASP A 203 6.28 6.91 19.83
C ASP A 203 7.16 5.96 19.02
N PHE A 204 6.67 4.74 18.73
CA PHE A 204 7.36 3.76 17.89
C PHE A 204 8.86 3.58 18.24
N PRO A 205 9.19 3.14 19.47
CA PRO A 205 10.57 2.97 19.89
C PRO A 205 11.25 1.86 19.08
N THR A 206 12.55 2.01 18.82
CA THR A 206 13.36 0.93 18.27
C THR A 206 13.82 0.01 19.38
N HIS A 207 14.11 -1.26 19.06
CA HIS A 207 14.68 -2.20 20.02
C HIS A 207 16.00 -1.66 20.64
N ALA A 208 16.86 -1.05 19.81
CA ALA A 208 18.11 -0.44 20.28
C ALA A 208 17.88 0.70 21.28
N ALA A 209 16.90 1.58 21.04
CA ALA A 209 16.57 2.67 21.96
C ALA A 209 16.03 2.15 23.29
N VAL A 210 15.21 1.07 23.26
CA VAL A 210 14.70 0.41 24.46
C VAL A 210 15.84 -0.27 25.23
N ALA A 211 16.72 -0.99 24.53
CA ALA A 211 17.87 -1.64 25.16
C ALA A 211 18.80 -0.62 25.85
N GLN A 212 19.03 0.52 25.21
CA GLN A 212 19.81 1.61 25.78
C GLN A 212 19.11 2.23 27.02
N LEU A 213 17.80 2.49 26.94
CA LEU A 213 16.99 3.02 28.05
C LEU A 213 17.05 2.12 29.29
N LEU A 214 16.96 0.80 29.07
CA LEU A 214 16.92 -0.19 30.15
C LEU A 214 18.31 -0.55 30.66
N GLY A 215 19.39 -0.16 29.96
CA GLY A 215 20.77 -0.47 30.32
C GLY A 215 21.12 -1.96 30.19
N GLU A 216 20.33 -2.73 29.40
CA GLU A 216 20.48 -4.16 29.29
C GLU A 216 21.23 -4.55 28.02
N ALA A 217 22.27 -5.35 28.17
CA ALA A 217 23.12 -5.78 27.06
C ALA A 217 22.74 -7.15 26.48
N ARG A 218 21.89 -7.92 27.15
CA ARG A 218 21.60 -9.31 26.84
C ARG A 218 20.12 -9.54 26.52
N TRP A 219 19.79 -9.39 25.25
CA TRP A 219 18.45 -9.64 24.72
C TRP A 219 18.39 -10.95 23.98
N THR A 220 17.27 -11.70 24.09
CA THR A 220 17.09 -12.88 23.26
C THR A 220 16.98 -12.50 21.79
N PRO A 221 17.67 -13.19 20.89
CA PRO A 221 17.48 -12.98 19.44
C PRO A 221 16.18 -13.62 18.93
N ALA A 222 15.49 -14.43 19.72
CA ALA A 222 14.32 -15.19 19.29
C ALA A 222 13.16 -14.29 18.86
N ALA A 223 12.90 -13.22 19.60
CA ALA A 223 11.83 -12.27 19.29
C ALA A 223 12.17 -10.89 19.88
N ASP A 224 11.83 -9.82 19.15
CA ASP A 224 11.94 -8.45 19.65
C ASP A 224 10.83 -8.14 20.67
N LEU A 225 9.67 -8.76 20.51
CA LEU A 225 8.46 -8.55 21.30
C LEU A 225 7.65 -9.84 21.35
N ILE A 226 7.04 -10.13 22.49
CA ILE A 226 5.99 -11.15 22.64
C ILE A 226 4.65 -10.43 22.79
N LEU A 227 3.69 -10.71 21.94
CA LEU A 227 2.29 -10.34 22.14
C LEU A 227 1.68 -11.35 23.12
N LEU A 228 1.38 -10.93 24.34
CA LEU A 228 0.87 -11.81 25.39
C LEU A 228 -0.48 -12.41 24.98
N ASP A 229 -0.65 -13.72 25.13
CA ASP A 229 -1.89 -14.40 24.75
C ASP A 229 -3.09 -13.88 25.57
N PRO A 230 -4.29 -13.84 24.99
CA PRO A 230 -5.49 -13.33 25.68
C PRO A 230 -5.84 -14.05 26.99
N GLU A 231 -5.50 -15.33 27.11
CA GLU A 231 -5.77 -16.16 28.29
C GLU A 231 -4.76 -15.97 29.42
N GLU A 232 -3.59 -15.37 29.10
CA GLU A 232 -2.55 -15.18 30.13
C GLU A 232 -2.95 -14.10 31.13
N PRO A 233 -2.62 -14.25 32.42
CA PRO A 233 -2.92 -13.24 33.44
C PRO A 233 -2.10 -11.95 33.25
N ASP A 234 -2.46 -10.91 34.00
CA ASP A 234 -1.75 -9.60 34.02
C ASP A 234 -1.74 -8.84 32.70
N GLY A 235 -2.62 -9.20 31.76
CA GLY A 235 -2.79 -8.47 30.51
C GLY A 235 -3.94 -7.48 30.54
N PHE A 236 -3.92 -6.59 29.56
CA PHE A 236 -4.97 -5.59 29.30
C PHE A 236 -5.80 -6.02 28.08
N VAL A 237 -6.37 -5.09 27.32
CA VAL A 237 -7.12 -5.44 26.10
C VAL A 237 -6.16 -6.00 25.03
N ARG A 238 -6.38 -7.23 24.58
CA ARG A 238 -5.48 -7.99 23.69
C ARG A 238 -6.22 -8.54 22.47
N ASN A 239 -6.80 -7.62 21.70
CA ASN A 239 -7.44 -7.94 20.42
C ASN A 239 -6.38 -7.91 19.31
N TRP A 240 -5.46 -8.90 19.33
CA TRP A 240 -4.40 -8.96 18.34
C TRP A 240 -4.94 -9.24 16.93
N THR A 241 -4.60 -8.39 15.99
CA THR A 241 -4.96 -8.52 14.58
C THR A 241 -3.73 -8.37 13.69
N ALA A 242 -3.75 -8.99 12.54
CA ALA A 242 -2.70 -8.78 11.56
C ALA A 242 -2.61 -7.29 11.17
N PRO A 243 -1.40 -6.72 11.07
CA PRO A 243 -1.22 -5.29 10.84
C PRO A 243 -1.58 -4.87 9.42
N GLY A 244 -2.18 -3.70 9.32
CA GLY A 244 -2.53 -3.05 8.06
C GLY A 244 -3.93 -3.40 7.55
N PHE A 245 -4.19 -3.04 6.30
CA PHE A 245 -5.49 -3.29 5.68
C PHE A 245 -5.63 -4.75 5.23
N PRO A 246 -6.83 -5.35 5.39
CA PRO A 246 -7.07 -6.72 4.94
C PRO A 246 -6.96 -6.84 3.42
N PRO A 247 -6.58 -8.03 2.90
CA PRO A 247 -6.42 -8.30 1.46
C PRO A 247 -7.62 -7.89 0.62
N MET A 248 -8.84 -8.11 1.14
CA MET A 248 -10.10 -7.78 0.46
C MET A 248 -10.24 -6.30 0.11
N ARG A 249 -9.66 -5.37 0.90
CA ARG A 249 -9.67 -3.94 0.55
C ARG A 249 -8.88 -3.67 -0.73
N HIS A 250 -7.74 -4.31 -0.91
CA HIS A 250 -6.92 -4.21 -2.12
C HIS A 250 -7.62 -4.83 -3.33
N ILE A 251 -8.31 -5.96 -3.16
CA ILE A 251 -9.13 -6.56 -4.20
C ILE A 251 -10.25 -5.60 -4.63
N GLY A 252 -10.94 -4.96 -3.68
CA GLY A 252 -11.95 -3.93 -3.98
C GLY A 252 -11.41 -2.79 -4.84
N TYR A 253 -10.22 -2.27 -4.50
CA TYR A 253 -9.56 -1.25 -5.32
C TYR A 253 -9.16 -1.77 -6.72
N ALA A 254 -8.70 -3.02 -6.82
CA ALA A 254 -8.38 -3.61 -8.12
C ALA A 254 -9.61 -3.67 -9.04
N VAL A 255 -10.76 -4.10 -8.50
CA VAL A 255 -12.05 -4.12 -9.22
C VAL A 255 -12.44 -2.70 -9.69
N GLN A 256 -12.26 -1.67 -8.86
CA GLN A 256 -12.52 -0.28 -9.26
C GLN A 256 -11.63 0.15 -10.43
N TRP A 257 -10.32 -0.11 -10.39
CA TRP A 257 -9.40 0.26 -11.45
C TRP A 257 -9.71 -0.43 -12.77
N PHE A 258 -9.99 -1.74 -12.75
CA PHE A 258 -10.40 -2.48 -13.94
C PHE A 258 -11.77 -2.04 -14.45
N GLY A 259 -12.72 -1.74 -13.56
CA GLY A 259 -14.02 -1.19 -13.91
C GLY A 259 -13.91 0.16 -14.63
N LEU A 260 -13.03 1.06 -14.16
CA LEU A 260 -12.74 2.33 -14.80
C LEU A 260 -12.09 2.14 -16.18
N ALA A 261 -11.15 1.19 -16.30
CA ALA A 261 -10.54 0.85 -17.60
C ALA A 261 -11.57 0.35 -18.61
N LEU A 262 -12.48 -0.52 -18.17
CA LEU A 262 -13.57 -1.02 -18.98
C LEU A 262 -14.55 0.10 -19.40
N ALA A 263 -14.97 0.93 -18.44
CA ALA A 263 -15.86 2.06 -18.72
C ALA A 263 -15.22 3.05 -19.71
N LEU A 264 -13.94 3.39 -19.54
CA LEU A 264 -13.22 4.24 -20.47
C LEU A 264 -13.14 3.61 -21.87
N SER A 265 -12.92 2.30 -21.96
CA SER A 265 -12.90 1.57 -23.24
C SER A 265 -14.25 1.64 -23.94
N VAL A 266 -15.34 1.41 -23.20
CA VAL A 266 -16.73 1.50 -23.74
C VAL A 266 -17.03 2.92 -24.19
N ILE A 267 -16.72 3.94 -23.38
CA ILE A 267 -16.93 5.34 -23.73
C ILE A 267 -16.15 5.68 -25.00
N TYR A 268 -14.88 5.29 -25.09
CA TYR A 268 -14.05 5.51 -26.26
C TYR A 268 -14.64 4.89 -27.52
N ILE A 269 -15.08 3.64 -27.43
CA ILE A 269 -15.72 2.95 -28.57
C ILE A 269 -17.00 3.69 -28.98
N VAL A 270 -17.91 3.97 -28.03
CA VAL A 270 -19.21 4.59 -28.31
C VAL A 270 -19.05 6.01 -28.92
N THR A 271 -18.11 6.81 -28.39
CA THR A 271 -17.91 8.17 -28.85
C THR A 271 -17.24 8.28 -30.23
N ASN A 272 -16.52 7.25 -30.65
CA ASN A 272 -15.90 7.21 -31.98
C ASN A 272 -16.78 6.52 -33.05
N PHE A 273 -17.97 6.00 -32.69
CA PHE A 273 -18.96 5.53 -33.66
C PHE A 273 -19.91 6.65 -34.07
N HIS A 274 -19.86 7.06 -35.35
CA HIS A 274 -20.75 8.04 -35.95
C HIS A 274 -21.73 7.35 -36.89
N ARG A 275 -22.98 7.85 -36.98
CA ARG A 275 -23.92 7.43 -38.02
C ARG A 275 -23.41 7.96 -39.36
N THR A 276 -23.31 7.09 -40.36
CA THR A 276 -23.09 7.53 -41.75
C THR A 276 -24.35 8.31 -42.15
N GLY A 277 -24.21 9.63 -42.33
CA GLY A 277 -25.36 10.47 -42.71
C GLY A 277 -25.99 9.96 -43.99
N ALA A 278 -27.33 9.93 -44.06
CA ALA A 278 -28.03 9.93 -45.34
C ALA A 278 -27.64 11.20 -46.08
N ASP A 279 -27.14 11.09 -47.29
CA ASP A 279 -26.88 12.22 -48.17
C ASP A 279 -28.16 13.01 -48.33
N PRO A 280 -28.20 14.33 -48.08
CA PRO A 280 -29.41 15.12 -48.18
C PRO A 280 -29.79 15.44 -49.63
N HIS A 281 -29.25 14.71 -50.60
CA HIS A 281 -29.45 14.94 -52.04
C HIS A 281 -29.85 13.66 -52.81
N GLU A 282 -30.73 12.79 -52.23
CA GLU A 282 -31.60 11.92 -53.04
C GLU A 282 -33.04 12.37 -52.97
#